data_32d1d9c4f81f414ec5cace9620feab7b
#
_entry.id   32d1d9c4f81f414ec5cace9620feab7b
#
_cell.length_a   1.000
_cell.length_b   1.000
_cell.length_c   1.000
_cell.angle_alpha   90.00
_cell.angle_beta   90.00
_cell.angle_gamma   90.00
#
_symmetry.space_group_name_H-M   'P 1'
#
loop_
_entity.id
_entity.type
_entity.pdbx_description
1 polymer ?
#
loop_
_entity_poly.entity_id
_entity_poly.type
_entity_poly.pdbx_seq_one_letter_code
_entity_poly.pdbx_strand_id
1 'polypeptide(L)'
;MQCDQQTSPLHLLFEPSMPDDYDSPWKDILEGHFPDFMALFFPAAAAEIDFSRGVEMLDKELAQVVQDAELGRRLADKLLKVWLRDGGEQWLLVHIEVQGQSESGFAERMFVYGYRIYDRYRRTVVSLAVLADETPHWRPRRFQVGRWGSRIGIRFPSAKLLDYPSSISTGSSTG
;
A
#
# COMPACT_ATOMS: atom_id res chain seq x y z
N MET A 1 -10.81 52.78 -34.36
CA MET A 1 -10.99 51.43 -34.90
C MET A 1 -10.52 50.48 -33.84
N GLN A 2 -11.51 49.92 -33.13
CA GLN A 2 -11.35 48.90 -32.12
C GLN A 2 -11.10 47.56 -32.80
N CYS A 3 -10.16 46.79 -32.32
CA CYS A 3 -10.11 45.37 -32.53
C CYS A 3 -10.02 44.69 -31.14
N ASP A 4 -11.19 44.24 -30.71
CA ASP A 4 -11.37 43.31 -29.65
C ASP A 4 -10.62 41.99 -29.98
N GLN A 5 -9.69 41.58 -29.14
CA GLN A 5 -9.24 40.19 -29.08
C GLN A 5 -9.92 39.52 -27.91
N GLN A 6 -11.00 38.85 -28.24
CA GLN A 6 -11.65 37.87 -27.37
C GLN A 6 -10.67 36.77 -27.01
N THR A 7 -10.22 36.78 -25.78
CA THR A 7 -9.54 35.65 -25.16
C THR A 7 -10.60 34.60 -24.87
N SER A 8 -10.56 33.48 -25.57
CA SER A 8 -11.41 32.32 -25.35
C SER A 8 -11.30 31.81 -23.93
N PRO A 9 -12.42 31.53 -23.26
CA PRO A 9 -12.44 30.97 -21.90
C PRO A 9 -12.36 29.44 -21.93
N LEU A 10 -11.35 28.86 -22.59
CA LEU A 10 -11.15 27.43 -22.68
C LEU A 10 -10.00 26.91 -21.78
N HIS A 11 -9.43 27.79 -20.95
CA HIS A 11 -8.33 27.43 -20.08
C HIS A 11 -8.76 27.06 -18.64
N LEU A 12 -10.06 26.98 -18.36
CA LEU A 12 -10.62 26.74 -17.03
C LEU A 12 -11.28 25.36 -16.85
N LEU A 13 -11.05 24.42 -17.76
CA LEU A 13 -11.76 23.14 -17.74
C LEU A 13 -10.87 21.90 -17.72
N PHE A 14 -9.65 21.95 -17.23
CA PHE A 14 -8.93 20.70 -16.96
C PHE A 14 -7.88 20.86 -15.86
N GLU A 15 -8.35 21.15 -14.66
CA GLU A 15 -7.71 20.66 -13.45
C GLU A 15 -8.50 19.41 -13.02
N PRO A 16 -8.04 18.20 -13.30
CA PRO A 16 -8.56 17.03 -12.58
C PRO A 16 -7.95 17.08 -11.19
N SER A 17 -8.60 17.81 -10.28
CA SER A 17 -8.48 17.49 -8.86
C SER A 17 -9.04 16.08 -8.72
N MET A 18 -8.17 15.11 -8.79
CA MET A 18 -8.50 13.74 -8.42
C MET A 18 -8.98 13.78 -6.98
N PRO A 19 -10.19 13.28 -6.69
CA PRO A 19 -10.67 13.26 -5.32
C PRO A 19 -9.72 12.44 -4.46
N ASP A 20 -9.44 12.92 -3.28
CA ASP A 20 -8.73 12.26 -2.16
C ASP A 20 -9.37 10.93 -1.71
N ASP A 21 -10.31 10.40 -2.48
CA ASP A 21 -11.28 9.38 -2.07
C ASP A 21 -10.94 7.94 -2.53
N TYR A 22 -9.82 7.73 -3.21
CA TYR A 22 -9.35 6.37 -3.54
C TYR A 22 -8.69 5.65 -2.35
N ASP A 23 -8.36 6.38 -1.30
CA ASP A 23 -7.73 5.87 -0.09
C ASP A 23 -8.76 5.14 0.83
N SER A 24 -10.04 5.54 0.75
CA SER A 24 -11.12 5.04 1.60
C SER A 24 -11.44 3.55 1.43
N PRO A 25 -11.67 3.01 0.22
CA PRO A 25 -12.09 1.62 0.05
C PRO A 25 -11.07 0.59 0.56
N TRP A 26 -9.78 0.85 0.38
CA TRP A 26 -8.73 -0.05 0.85
C TRP A 26 -8.55 -0.01 2.35
N LYS A 27 -8.72 1.16 2.98
CA LYS A 27 -8.76 1.28 4.43
C LYS A 27 -9.92 0.49 5.02
N ASP A 28 -11.11 0.64 4.45
CA ASP A 28 -12.31 -0.08 4.88
C ASP A 28 -12.13 -1.61 4.75
N ILE A 29 -11.51 -2.07 3.66
CA ILE A 29 -11.18 -3.50 3.47
C ILE A 29 -10.19 -3.98 4.52
N LEU A 30 -9.13 -3.22 4.80
CA LEU A 30 -8.15 -3.60 5.80
C LEU A 30 -8.70 -3.56 7.23
N GLU A 31 -9.64 -2.67 7.52
CA GLU A 31 -10.26 -2.56 8.84
C GLU A 31 -11.39 -3.58 9.04
N GLY A 32 -12.21 -3.83 8.00
CA GLY A 32 -13.40 -4.68 8.09
C GLY A 32 -13.22 -6.12 7.63
N HIS A 33 -12.29 -6.36 6.70
CA HIS A 33 -12.13 -7.65 5.99
C HIS A 33 -10.67 -8.12 5.94
N PHE A 34 -9.87 -7.77 6.93
CA PHE A 34 -8.45 -8.11 6.95
C PHE A 34 -8.15 -9.61 6.80
N PRO A 35 -8.87 -10.54 7.45
CA PRO A 35 -8.65 -11.97 7.24
C PRO A 35 -8.83 -12.41 5.79
N ASP A 36 -9.87 -11.92 5.12
CA ASP A 36 -10.15 -12.25 3.72
C ASP A 36 -9.11 -11.64 2.77
N PHE A 37 -8.69 -10.41 3.06
CA PHE A 37 -7.59 -9.75 2.36
C PHE A 37 -6.29 -10.57 2.44
N MET A 38 -5.93 -11.00 3.63
CA MET A 38 -4.71 -11.81 3.84
C MET A 38 -4.83 -13.18 3.17
N ALA A 39 -5.98 -13.84 3.27
CA ALA A 39 -6.21 -15.14 2.63
C ALA A 39 -6.12 -15.05 1.10
N LEU A 40 -6.59 -13.94 0.52
CA LEU A 40 -6.55 -13.73 -0.93
C LEU A 40 -5.14 -13.40 -1.44
N PHE A 41 -4.47 -12.43 -0.82
CA PHE A 41 -3.23 -11.88 -1.36
C PHE A 41 -1.97 -12.52 -0.77
N PHE A 42 -2.03 -12.99 0.46
CA PHE A 42 -0.90 -13.54 1.21
C PHE A 42 -1.27 -14.81 1.97
N PRO A 43 -1.74 -15.87 1.28
CA PRO A 43 -2.29 -17.06 1.93
C PRO A 43 -1.30 -17.78 2.86
N ALA A 44 -0.01 -17.77 2.54
CA ALA A 44 1.00 -18.35 3.41
C ALA A 44 1.11 -17.61 4.76
N ALA A 45 1.12 -16.28 4.73
CA ALA A 45 1.13 -15.48 5.95
C ALA A 45 -0.20 -15.60 6.72
N ALA A 46 -1.34 -15.64 6.00
CA ALA A 46 -2.66 -15.83 6.60
C ALA A 46 -2.75 -17.14 7.40
N ALA A 47 -2.11 -18.20 6.93
CA ALA A 47 -2.10 -19.50 7.61
C ALA A 47 -1.38 -19.45 8.97
N GLU A 48 -0.46 -18.54 9.16
CA GLU A 48 0.29 -18.38 10.41
C GLU A 48 -0.41 -17.47 11.42
N ILE A 49 -1.36 -16.63 10.98
CA ILE A 49 -2.06 -15.66 11.84
C ILE A 49 -3.23 -16.33 12.57
N ASP A 50 -3.33 -16.04 13.86
CA ASP A 50 -4.48 -16.37 14.69
C ASP A 50 -5.47 -15.19 14.72
N PHE A 51 -6.35 -15.16 13.73
CA PHE A 51 -7.36 -14.10 13.61
C PHE A 51 -8.39 -14.09 14.75
N SER A 52 -8.51 -15.17 15.52
CA SER A 52 -9.43 -15.23 16.68
C SER A 52 -9.01 -14.26 17.80
N ARG A 53 -7.77 -13.88 17.82
CA ARG A 53 -7.22 -12.91 18.79
C ARG A 53 -7.40 -11.45 18.35
N GLY A 54 -7.98 -11.23 17.18
CA GLY A 54 -8.18 -9.90 16.61
C GLY A 54 -6.92 -9.33 15.97
N VAL A 55 -7.06 -8.09 15.53
CA VAL A 55 -6.00 -7.28 14.88
C VAL A 55 -5.98 -5.92 15.54
N GLU A 56 -4.82 -5.43 15.89
CA GLU A 56 -4.63 -4.09 16.47
C GLU A 56 -4.08 -3.13 15.41
N MET A 57 -4.77 -2.01 15.17
CA MET A 57 -4.32 -0.96 14.27
C MET A 57 -3.29 -0.07 14.97
N LEU A 58 -2.14 0.13 14.33
CA LEU A 58 -1.03 0.93 14.83
C LEU A 58 -0.88 2.24 14.02
N ASP A 59 -2.02 2.91 13.76
CA ASP A 59 -2.05 4.11 12.92
C ASP A 59 -1.27 5.29 13.52
N LYS A 60 -1.24 5.39 14.84
CA LYS A 60 -0.46 6.42 15.54
C LYS A 60 1.04 6.22 15.36
N GLU A 61 1.48 4.98 15.47
CA GLU A 61 2.87 4.57 15.27
C GLU A 61 3.31 4.83 13.84
N LEU A 62 2.47 4.47 12.87
CA LEU A 62 2.74 4.72 11.46
C LEU A 62 2.79 6.21 11.16
N ALA A 63 1.82 6.99 11.63
CA ALA A 63 1.79 8.45 11.43
C ALA A 63 3.06 9.14 11.92
N GLN A 64 3.61 8.73 13.06
CA GLN A 64 4.86 9.26 13.59
C GLN A 64 6.06 8.94 12.69
N VAL A 65 6.11 7.72 12.16
CA VAL A 65 7.17 7.29 11.24
C VAL A 65 7.11 8.06 9.92
N VAL A 66 5.91 8.28 9.39
CA VAL A 66 5.68 9.01 8.13
C VAL A 66 6.04 10.50 8.27
N GLN A 67 5.68 11.14 9.38
CA GLN A 67 6.03 12.54 9.65
C GLN A 67 7.55 12.75 9.68
N ASP A 68 8.28 11.87 10.36
CA ASP A 68 9.73 11.94 10.46
C ASP A 68 10.44 11.69 9.11
N ALA A 69 9.72 11.14 8.13
CA ALA A 69 10.29 10.72 6.86
C ALA A 69 10.29 11.79 5.76
N GLU A 70 9.58 12.93 5.94
CA GLU A 70 9.31 13.92 4.86
C GLU A 70 8.77 13.28 3.55
N LEU A 71 8.36 12.03 3.64
CA LEU A 71 7.80 11.26 2.53
C LEU A 71 6.32 11.61 2.45
N GLY A 72 5.95 12.34 1.40
CA GLY A 72 4.58 12.83 1.19
C GLY A 72 3.55 11.72 1.38
N ARG A 73 2.42 12.07 2.01
CA ARG A 73 1.25 11.21 2.13
C ARG A 73 0.85 10.73 0.74
N ARG A 74 1.12 9.49 0.46
CA ARG A 74 0.56 8.79 -0.70
C ARG A 74 0.19 7.39 -0.25
N LEU A 75 -1.12 7.06 -0.45
CA LEU A 75 -1.65 5.70 -0.49
C LEU A 75 -2.06 5.09 0.86
N ALA A 76 -2.86 4.05 0.76
CA ALA A 76 -3.42 3.30 1.89
C ALA A 76 -2.34 2.48 2.60
N ASP A 77 -1.53 3.14 3.41
CA ASP A 77 -0.58 2.47 4.28
C ASP A 77 -1.23 2.15 5.62
N LYS A 78 -1.10 0.91 6.05
CA LYS A 78 -1.54 0.45 7.38
C LYS A 78 -0.43 -0.28 8.09
N LEU A 79 -0.23 0.04 9.36
CA LEU A 79 0.59 -0.73 10.27
C LEU A 79 -0.33 -1.45 11.25
N LEU A 80 -0.20 -2.77 11.30
CA LEU A 80 -1.06 -3.64 12.11
C LEU A 80 -0.22 -4.53 13.00
N LYS A 81 -0.75 -4.86 14.17
CA LYS A 81 -0.23 -5.94 15.00
C LYS A 81 -1.20 -7.12 14.92
N VAL A 82 -0.66 -8.28 14.62
CA VAL A 82 -1.38 -9.55 14.59
C VAL A 82 -0.74 -10.54 15.57
N TRP A 83 -1.48 -11.56 15.90
CA TRP A 83 -1.03 -12.66 16.73
C TRP A 83 -0.78 -13.87 15.85
N LEU A 84 0.33 -14.54 16.09
CA LEU A 84 0.65 -15.78 15.39
C LEU A 84 0.08 -16.99 16.16
N ARG A 85 -0.16 -18.07 15.45
CA ARG A 85 -0.66 -19.33 16.04
C ARG A 85 0.30 -19.96 17.04
N ASP A 86 1.59 -19.64 16.97
CA ASP A 86 2.61 -20.03 17.94
C ASP A 86 2.58 -19.20 19.24
N GLY A 87 1.69 -18.20 19.32
CA GLY A 87 1.52 -17.31 20.46
C GLY A 87 2.33 -16.02 20.39
N GLY A 88 3.19 -15.86 19.40
CA GLY A 88 3.95 -14.63 19.16
C GLY A 88 3.09 -13.47 18.64
N GLU A 89 3.63 -12.26 18.68
CA GLU A 89 3.07 -11.10 18.01
C GLU A 89 3.93 -10.71 16.79
N GLN A 90 3.29 -10.21 15.73
CA GLN A 90 3.97 -9.74 14.55
C GLN A 90 3.40 -8.40 14.09
N TRP A 91 4.27 -7.45 13.78
CA TRP A 91 3.87 -6.21 13.15
C TRP A 91 3.88 -6.37 11.63
N LEU A 92 2.78 -5.99 10.99
CA LEU A 92 2.62 -6.00 9.54
C LEU A 92 2.50 -4.57 9.03
N LEU A 93 3.42 -4.15 8.20
CA LEU A 93 3.26 -2.96 7.36
C LEU A 93 2.60 -3.39 6.05
N VAL A 94 1.35 -3.05 5.87
CA VAL A 94 0.62 -3.29 4.64
C VAL A 94 0.61 -2.00 3.84
N HIS A 95 1.29 -2.03 2.71
CA HIS A 95 1.35 -0.91 1.77
C HIS A 95 0.57 -1.27 0.51
N ILE A 96 -0.45 -0.47 0.19
CA ILE A 96 -1.29 -0.67 -0.99
C ILE A 96 -1.00 0.43 -1.99
N GLU A 97 -0.36 0.09 -3.08
CA GLU A 97 -0.13 1.00 -4.21
C GLU A 97 -1.32 0.96 -5.16
N VAL A 98 -2.16 2.01 -5.14
CA VAL A 98 -3.42 2.07 -5.89
C VAL A 98 -3.28 2.82 -7.22
N GLN A 99 -2.18 3.53 -7.47
CA GLN A 99 -2.06 4.37 -8.65
C GLN A 99 -1.30 3.74 -9.81
N GLY A 100 -1.86 3.94 -11.00
CA GLY A 100 -1.45 3.38 -12.29
C GLY A 100 -0.11 3.84 -12.86
N GLN A 101 0.84 4.28 -12.04
CA GLN A 101 2.19 4.62 -12.49
C GLN A 101 3.23 3.87 -11.69
N SER A 102 4.07 3.13 -12.40
CA SER A 102 5.26 2.52 -11.82
C SER A 102 6.17 3.59 -11.22
N GLU A 103 6.41 3.53 -9.92
CA GLU A 103 7.28 4.47 -9.20
C GLU A 103 8.63 3.81 -8.90
N SER A 104 9.71 4.44 -9.36
CA SER A 104 11.07 3.91 -9.17
C SER A 104 11.50 3.88 -7.69
N GLY A 105 10.98 4.79 -6.86
CA GLY A 105 11.29 4.91 -5.43
C GLY A 105 10.49 3.99 -4.51
N PHE A 106 9.52 3.23 -5.02
CA PHE A 106 8.62 2.41 -4.20
C PHE A 106 9.36 1.43 -3.27
N ALA A 107 10.25 0.64 -3.83
CA ALA A 107 10.97 -0.38 -3.05
C ALA A 107 11.91 0.22 -1.99
N GLU A 108 12.51 1.40 -2.28
CA GLU A 108 13.28 2.17 -1.31
C GLU A 108 12.39 2.70 -0.18
N ARG A 109 11.20 3.20 -0.49
CA ARG A 109 10.21 3.66 0.49
C ARG A 109 9.80 2.53 1.45
N MET A 110 9.53 1.32 0.92
CA MET A 110 9.26 0.13 1.73
C MET A 110 10.42 -0.17 2.71
N PHE A 111 11.65 -0.02 2.26
CA PHE A 111 12.83 -0.18 3.12
C PHE A 111 12.89 0.90 4.20
N VAL A 112 12.69 2.17 3.84
CA VAL A 112 12.77 3.30 4.77
C VAL A 112 11.71 3.17 5.87
N TYR A 113 10.48 2.82 5.54
CA TYR A 113 9.42 2.63 6.53
C TYR A 113 9.73 1.46 7.47
N GLY A 114 10.08 0.30 6.92
CA GLY A 114 10.44 -0.87 7.73
C GLY A 114 11.62 -0.60 8.67
N TYR A 115 12.66 0.07 8.18
CA TYR A 115 13.81 0.47 8.97
C TYR A 115 13.44 1.44 10.10
N ARG A 116 12.65 2.48 9.81
CA ARG A 116 12.25 3.49 10.80
C ARG A 116 11.35 2.92 11.89
N ILE A 117 10.45 2.00 11.55
CA ILE A 117 9.65 1.27 12.53
C ILE A 117 10.58 0.48 13.45
N TYR A 118 11.51 -0.27 12.88
CA TYR A 118 12.48 -1.03 13.66
C TYR A 118 13.33 -0.14 14.55
N ASP A 119 13.87 0.94 14.02
CA ASP A 119 14.73 1.86 14.78
C ASP A 119 14.00 2.50 15.97
N ARG A 120 12.78 2.95 15.74
CA ARG A 120 11.97 3.65 16.75
C ARG A 120 11.39 2.72 17.81
N TYR A 121 10.81 1.59 17.38
CA TYR A 121 10.03 0.71 18.26
C TYR A 121 10.76 -0.58 18.64
N ARG A 122 11.91 -0.85 18.01
CA ARG A 122 12.67 -2.09 18.17
C ARG A 122 11.81 -3.34 17.93
N ARG A 123 10.87 -3.22 16.98
CA ARG A 123 9.97 -4.29 16.53
C ARG A 123 10.29 -4.65 15.10
N THR A 124 10.46 -5.95 14.87
CA THR A 124 10.54 -6.46 13.48
C THR A 124 9.18 -6.29 12.81
N VAL A 125 9.19 -5.79 11.58
CA VAL A 125 7.98 -5.61 10.78
C VAL A 125 8.10 -6.40 9.48
N VAL A 126 7.04 -7.08 9.11
CA VAL A 126 6.89 -7.69 7.79
C VAL A 126 6.21 -6.68 6.87
N SER A 127 6.86 -6.33 5.79
CA SER A 127 6.30 -5.42 4.78
C SER A 127 5.63 -6.22 3.68
N LEU A 128 4.38 -5.88 3.36
CA LEU A 128 3.57 -6.50 2.32
C LEU A 128 3.12 -5.41 1.33
N ALA A 129 3.09 -5.71 0.04
CA ALA A 129 2.66 -4.76 -0.98
C ALA A 129 1.55 -5.32 -1.87
N VAL A 130 0.51 -4.51 -2.12
CA VAL A 130 -0.50 -4.80 -3.15
C VAL A 130 -0.38 -3.75 -4.24
N LEU A 131 -0.17 -4.20 -5.47
CA LEU A 131 0.08 -3.37 -6.64
C LEU A 131 -1.19 -3.32 -7.50
N ALA A 132 -1.87 -2.19 -7.51
CA ALA A 132 -3.12 -1.98 -8.22
C ALA A 132 -2.93 -1.25 -9.56
N ASP A 133 -1.70 -0.93 -9.94
CA ASP A 133 -1.38 -0.29 -11.21
C ASP A 133 -1.59 -1.22 -12.43
N GLU A 134 -1.74 -0.62 -13.61
CA GLU A 134 -2.01 -1.32 -14.87
C GLU A 134 -0.73 -1.79 -15.60
N THR A 135 0.46 -1.59 -15.03
CA THR A 135 1.73 -1.96 -15.66
C THR A 135 2.10 -3.41 -15.34
N PRO A 136 1.92 -4.39 -16.24
CA PRO A 136 2.06 -5.81 -15.91
C PRO A 136 3.45 -6.21 -15.40
N HIS A 137 4.48 -5.53 -15.87
CA HIS A 137 5.88 -5.86 -15.57
C HIS A 137 6.43 -5.14 -14.35
N TRP A 138 5.74 -4.13 -13.83
CA TRP A 138 6.17 -3.44 -12.63
C TRP A 138 5.80 -4.28 -11.39
N ARG A 139 6.81 -4.97 -10.84
CA ARG A 139 6.64 -5.91 -9.73
C ARG A 139 7.79 -5.77 -8.74
N PRO A 140 7.88 -4.64 -8.04
CA PRO A 140 8.93 -4.44 -7.04
C PRO A 140 8.80 -5.44 -5.90
N ARG A 141 9.91 -6.05 -5.52
CA ARG A 141 9.98 -7.05 -4.44
C ARG A 141 11.20 -6.88 -3.55
N ARG A 142 12.09 -5.96 -3.90
CA ARG A 142 13.31 -5.72 -3.15
C ARG A 142 13.87 -4.34 -3.40
N PHE A 143 14.53 -3.82 -2.37
CA PHE A 143 15.49 -2.73 -2.45
C PHE A 143 16.80 -3.20 -1.85
N GLN A 144 17.91 -2.83 -2.44
CA GLN A 144 19.23 -3.16 -1.91
C GLN A 144 20.26 -2.16 -2.40
N VAL A 145 21.09 -1.66 -1.49
CA VAL A 145 22.28 -0.88 -1.77
C VAL A 145 23.48 -1.51 -1.08
N GLY A 146 24.67 -1.29 -1.63
CA GLY A 146 25.86 -1.81 -1.00
C GLY A 146 27.12 -1.54 -1.78
N ARG A 147 28.25 -1.61 -1.08
CA ARG A 147 29.60 -1.44 -1.63
C ARG A 147 30.63 -2.16 -0.76
N TRP A 148 31.71 -2.63 -1.35
CA TRP A 148 32.83 -3.29 -0.66
C TRP A 148 32.43 -4.45 0.27
N GLY A 149 31.43 -5.25 -0.14
CA GLY A 149 30.92 -6.35 0.68
C GLY A 149 29.86 -6.00 1.71
N SER A 150 29.67 -4.71 2.02
CA SER A 150 28.56 -4.23 2.86
C SER A 150 27.27 -4.12 2.04
N ARG A 151 26.14 -4.59 2.59
CA ARG A 151 24.83 -4.52 1.94
C ARG A 151 23.75 -4.19 2.96
N ILE A 152 22.83 -3.33 2.56
CA ILE A 152 21.62 -3.03 3.30
C ILE A 152 20.42 -3.04 2.35
N GLY A 153 19.27 -3.49 2.82
CA GLY A 153 18.09 -3.54 1.97
C GLY A 153 16.93 -4.32 2.59
N ILE A 154 15.89 -4.49 1.80
CA ILE A 154 14.69 -5.25 2.16
C ILE A 154 14.27 -6.15 1.00
N ARG A 155 13.63 -7.26 1.32
CA ARG A 155 12.83 -8.07 0.40
C ARG A 155 11.43 -8.20 1.00
N PHE A 156 10.41 -8.05 0.18
CA PHE A 156 9.02 -8.11 0.62
C PHE A 156 8.13 -8.84 -0.39
N PRO A 157 7.10 -9.57 0.08
CA PRO A 157 6.06 -10.12 -0.78
C PRO A 157 5.26 -9.00 -1.44
N SER A 158 4.91 -9.20 -2.72
CA SER A 158 4.00 -8.30 -3.43
C SER A 158 2.96 -9.11 -4.21
N ALA A 159 1.70 -8.69 -4.13
CA ALA A 159 0.58 -9.19 -4.91
C ALA A 159 0.21 -8.16 -5.97
N LYS A 160 -0.03 -8.59 -7.21
CA LYS A 160 -0.43 -7.73 -8.33
C LYS A 160 -1.91 -7.95 -8.62
N LEU A 161 -2.75 -6.92 -8.55
CA LEU A 161 -4.20 -7.06 -8.77
C LEU A 161 -4.53 -7.62 -10.16
N LEU A 162 -3.73 -7.33 -11.17
CA LEU A 162 -3.90 -7.87 -12.51
C LEU A 162 -3.83 -9.41 -12.58
N ASP A 163 -3.25 -10.07 -11.57
CA ASP A 163 -3.16 -11.53 -11.51
C ASP A 163 -4.43 -12.18 -10.97
N TYR A 164 -5.38 -11.39 -10.47
CA TYR A 164 -6.64 -11.88 -9.89
C TYR A 164 -7.78 -11.60 -10.85
N PRO A 165 -8.59 -12.62 -11.20
CA PRO A 165 -9.69 -12.45 -12.14
C PRO A 165 -10.72 -11.46 -11.58
N SER A 166 -11.15 -10.52 -12.41
CA SER A 166 -12.26 -9.62 -12.11
C SER A 166 -13.57 -10.39 -12.12
N SER A 167 -13.85 -11.18 -11.11
CA SER A 167 -15.15 -11.85 -10.92
C SER A 167 -16.16 -10.92 -10.25
N ILE A 168 -16.40 -9.75 -10.86
CA ILE A 168 -17.62 -8.99 -10.62
C ILE A 168 -18.43 -9.06 -11.92
N SER A 169 -19.00 -10.21 -12.20
CA SER A 169 -20.16 -10.27 -13.07
C SER A 169 -21.33 -9.73 -12.25
N THR A 170 -21.68 -8.48 -12.46
CA THR A 170 -23.03 -7.98 -12.15
C THR A 170 -24.00 -8.92 -12.84
N GLY A 171 -24.63 -9.79 -12.07
CA GLY A 171 -25.75 -10.59 -12.54
C GLY A 171 -26.83 -9.65 -13.03
N SER A 172 -26.87 -9.42 -14.34
CA SER A 172 -28.01 -8.85 -15.01
C SER A 172 -29.10 -9.89 -14.97
N SER A 173 -29.99 -9.78 -13.99
CA SER A 173 -31.26 -10.51 -13.97
C SER A 173 -32.15 -9.86 -15.00
N THR A 174 -32.22 -10.49 -16.18
CA THR A 174 -33.29 -10.27 -17.12
C THR A 174 -34.34 -11.35 -16.85
N GLY A 175 -35.52 -10.94 -16.46
CA GLY A 175 -36.71 -11.77 -16.29
C GLY A 175 -37.90 -10.89 -16.03
#